data_066366a6c496ff87d077d4cebf49d439
#
_entry.id   066366a6c496ff87d077d4cebf49d439
#
_cell.length_a   1.000
_cell.length_b   1.000
_cell.length_c   1.000
_cell.angle_alpha   90.00
_cell.angle_beta   90.00
_cell.angle_gamma   90.00
#
_symmetry.space_group_name_H-M   'P 1'
#
loop_
_entity.id
_entity.type
_entity.pdbx_description
1 polymer ?
#
loop_
_entity_poly.entity_id
_entity_poly.type
_entity_poly.pdbx_seq_one_letter_code
_entity_poly.pdbx_strand_id
1 'polypeptide(L)'
;MTVMRTVTTAPPGVPAAVAQTQAELLAAAESGDYEKLRPLVPAKGFAYSYGIEGPGGPIAYWRKLGRTSGQPPIRTLAMLLRMPYTLNRGIYVWPFAYDKRKSDLGAYDRKLLGAFAKSYVGQDYYGWRTGIKPDGSWSFFISGD
;
A
#
# COMPACT_ATOMS: atom_id res chain seq x y z
N MET A 1 5.43 29.48 -11.87
CA MET A 1 5.44 28.70 -11.75
C MET A 1 5.05 27.84 -11.84
N THR A 2 4.79 27.74 -11.64
CA THR A 2 4.58 26.83 -11.50
C THR A 2 4.14 26.01 -11.27
N VAL A 3 3.94 26.02 -11.11
CA VAL A 3 3.70 25.21 -10.72
C VAL A 3 3.20 24.43 -10.56
N MET A 4 3.05 24.25 -10.42
CA MET A 4 2.73 23.46 -10.23
C MET A 4 2.38 22.67 -9.88
N ARG A 5 2.05 22.70 -9.72
CA ARG A 5 1.89 21.90 -9.24
C ARG A 5 1.54 20.83 -9.26
N THR A 6 2.12 21.01 -8.88
CA THR A 6 2.09 19.56 -8.75
C THR A 6 0.96 19.11 -7.89
N VAL A 7 0.06 18.34 -8.45
CA VAL A 7 -1.04 17.81 -7.65
C VAL A 7 -0.51 16.62 -6.88
N THR A 8 -0.37 16.79 -5.57
CA THR A 8 -0.06 15.67 -4.71
C THR A 8 -1.35 14.96 -4.32
N THR A 9 -1.31 13.63 -4.31
CA THR A 9 -2.44 12.83 -3.84
C THR A 9 -2.40 12.62 -2.33
N ALA A 10 -1.34 13.07 -1.68
CA ALA A 10 -1.21 12.91 -0.23
C ALA A 10 -2.16 13.81 0.51
N PRO A 11 -2.85 13.30 1.55
CA PRO A 11 -3.68 14.14 2.40
C PRO A 11 -2.86 15.19 3.17
N PRO A 12 -3.49 16.26 3.63
CA PRO A 12 -2.80 17.23 4.47
C PRO A 12 -2.22 16.59 5.72
N GLY A 13 -1.08 17.09 6.17
CA GLY A 13 -0.43 16.61 7.37
C GLY A 13 0.59 15.49 7.15
N VAL A 14 0.68 14.98 5.94
CA VAL A 14 1.68 13.95 5.61
C VAL A 14 3.04 14.63 5.39
N PRO A 15 4.13 14.12 6.00
CA PRO A 15 5.45 14.67 5.74
C PRO A 15 5.79 14.65 4.25
N ALA A 16 6.58 15.63 3.81
CA ALA A 16 6.94 15.74 2.40
C ALA A 16 7.61 14.46 1.87
N ALA A 17 8.46 13.84 2.67
CA ALA A 17 9.13 12.59 2.26
C ALA A 17 8.13 11.47 2.03
N VAL A 18 7.10 11.36 2.87
CA VAL A 18 6.04 10.37 2.72
C VAL A 18 5.21 10.65 1.48
N ALA A 19 4.83 11.91 1.30
CA ALA A 19 4.04 12.32 0.14
C ALA A 19 4.76 12.02 -1.17
N GLN A 20 6.06 12.26 -1.21
CA GLN A 20 6.86 11.97 -2.39
C GLN A 20 6.91 10.48 -2.70
N THR A 21 7.16 9.66 -1.69
CA THR A 21 7.19 8.20 -1.86
C THR A 21 5.82 7.68 -2.29
N GLN A 22 4.75 8.18 -1.68
CA GLN A 22 3.41 7.81 -2.10
C GLN A 22 3.18 8.10 -3.58
N ALA A 23 3.59 9.29 -4.03
CA ALA A 23 3.41 9.67 -5.43
C ALA A 23 4.23 8.79 -6.36
N GLU A 24 5.47 8.48 -5.98
CA GLU A 24 6.35 7.61 -6.78
C GLU A 24 5.80 6.20 -6.87
N LEU A 25 5.35 5.65 -5.74
CA LEU A 25 4.75 4.32 -5.71
C LEU A 25 3.47 4.26 -6.53
N LEU A 26 2.64 5.28 -6.42
CA LEU A 26 1.38 5.33 -7.15
C LEU A 26 1.64 5.40 -8.66
N ALA A 27 2.59 6.24 -9.09
CA ALA A 27 2.93 6.34 -10.50
C ALA A 27 3.48 5.01 -11.04
N ALA A 28 4.36 4.36 -10.28
CA ALA A 28 4.90 3.05 -10.66
C ALA A 28 3.79 2.01 -10.74
N ALA A 29 2.90 2.00 -9.76
CA ALA A 29 1.80 1.04 -9.71
C ALA A 29 0.83 1.25 -10.86
N GLU A 30 0.53 2.50 -11.19
CA GLU A 30 -0.39 2.82 -12.29
C GLU A 30 0.19 2.45 -13.65
N SER A 31 1.50 2.40 -13.78
CA SER A 31 2.14 1.96 -15.02
C SER A 31 1.97 0.48 -15.29
N GLY A 32 1.70 -0.32 -14.24
CA GLY A 32 1.60 -1.77 -14.36
C GLY A 32 2.93 -2.48 -14.50
N ASP A 33 4.04 -1.76 -14.42
CA ASP A 33 5.38 -2.32 -14.62
C ASP A 33 6.07 -2.54 -13.27
N TYR A 34 6.20 -3.81 -12.88
CA TYR A 34 6.82 -4.17 -11.61
C TYR A 34 8.26 -3.67 -11.49
N GLU A 35 8.97 -3.55 -12.60
CA GLU A 35 10.36 -3.08 -12.56
C GLU A 35 10.46 -1.64 -12.04
N LYS A 36 9.41 -0.85 -12.22
CA LYS A 36 9.38 0.53 -11.71
C LYS A 36 9.27 0.58 -10.18
N LEU A 37 8.83 -0.50 -9.56
CA LEU A 37 8.79 -0.61 -8.10
C LEU A 37 10.16 -0.96 -7.52
N ARG A 38 11.02 -1.61 -8.30
CA ARG A 38 12.29 -2.13 -7.80
C ARG A 38 13.17 -1.07 -7.12
N PRO A 39 13.39 0.11 -7.69
CA PRO A 39 14.23 1.11 -7.02
C PRO A 39 13.61 1.69 -5.76
N LEU A 40 12.31 1.47 -5.54
CA LEU A 40 11.61 1.97 -4.35
C LEU A 40 11.66 1.00 -3.19
N VAL A 41 12.05 -0.25 -3.42
CA VAL A 41 12.17 -1.27 -2.39
C VAL A 41 13.50 -1.06 -1.66
N PRO A 42 13.48 -0.82 -0.33
CA PRO A 42 14.72 -0.68 0.42
C PRO A 42 15.51 -1.98 0.45
N ALA A 43 16.83 -1.85 0.60
CA ALA A 43 17.70 -3.02 0.69
C ALA A 43 17.45 -3.84 1.96
N LYS A 44 16.96 -3.20 3.03
CA LYS A 44 16.72 -3.85 4.31
C LYS A 44 15.41 -3.35 4.92
N GLY A 45 14.79 -4.20 5.73
CA GLY A 45 13.65 -3.80 6.54
C GLY A 45 12.34 -3.72 5.79
N PHE A 46 12.27 -4.27 4.59
CA PHE A 46 11.03 -4.27 3.82
C PHE A 46 10.34 -5.63 3.96
N ALA A 47 9.05 -5.60 4.29
CA ALA A 47 8.26 -6.82 4.45
C ALA A 47 7.28 -6.99 3.29
N TYR A 48 7.27 -8.17 2.67
CA TYR A 48 6.34 -8.46 1.59
C TYR A 48 5.68 -9.83 1.70
N SER A 49 6.12 -10.65 2.64
CA SER A 49 5.56 -11.99 2.81
C SER A 49 5.79 -12.46 4.24
N TYR A 50 4.86 -13.25 4.75
CA TYR A 50 5.01 -13.94 6.03
C TYR A 50 5.51 -15.36 5.87
N GLY A 51 5.61 -15.83 4.63
CA GLY A 51 6.08 -17.18 4.34
C GLY A 51 7.55 -17.22 3.98
N ILE A 52 7.95 -18.34 3.39
CA ILE A 52 9.31 -18.49 2.88
C ILE A 52 9.43 -17.64 1.63
N GLU A 53 10.42 -16.74 1.64
CA GLU A 53 10.67 -15.87 0.51
C GLU A 53 11.48 -16.61 -0.52
N GLY A 54 10.97 -16.64 -1.74
CA GLY A 54 11.66 -17.31 -2.82
C GLY A 54 12.75 -16.44 -3.45
N PRO A 55 13.49 -17.01 -4.40
CA PRO A 55 14.50 -16.25 -5.13
C PRO A 55 13.87 -15.10 -5.92
N GLY A 56 14.61 -14.02 -6.07
CA GLY A 56 14.18 -12.88 -6.84
C GLY A 56 13.50 -11.78 -6.03
N GLY A 57 13.28 -11.99 -4.74
CA GLY A 57 12.74 -10.98 -3.83
C GLY A 57 11.29 -10.59 -4.12
N PRO A 58 10.89 -9.38 -3.67
CA PRO A 58 9.48 -9.00 -3.77
C PRO A 58 8.96 -8.88 -5.19
N ILE A 59 9.75 -8.40 -6.12
CA ILE A 59 9.28 -8.23 -7.51
C ILE A 59 8.86 -9.58 -8.10
N ALA A 60 9.72 -10.59 -7.97
CA ALA A 60 9.40 -11.94 -8.48
C ALA A 60 8.19 -12.53 -7.75
N TYR A 61 8.09 -12.30 -6.45
CA TYR A 61 6.98 -12.77 -5.63
C TYR A 61 5.65 -12.17 -6.10
N TRP A 62 5.62 -10.85 -6.29
CA TRP A 62 4.39 -10.19 -6.73
C TRP A 62 3.99 -10.59 -8.15
N ARG A 63 4.95 -10.75 -9.05
CA ARG A 63 4.66 -11.22 -10.39
C ARG A 63 4.01 -12.60 -10.36
N LYS A 64 4.55 -13.49 -9.54
CA LYS A 64 4.01 -14.84 -9.41
C LYS A 64 2.59 -14.81 -8.85
N LEU A 65 2.35 -14.02 -7.80
CA LEU A 65 1.01 -13.87 -7.23
C LEU A 65 0.02 -13.35 -8.26
N GLY A 66 0.42 -12.39 -9.07
CA GLY A 66 -0.46 -11.85 -10.10
C GLY A 66 -0.89 -12.89 -11.11
N ARG A 67 0.02 -13.82 -11.45
CA ARG A 67 -0.30 -14.88 -12.39
C ARG A 67 -1.19 -15.96 -11.79
N THR A 68 -1.05 -16.22 -10.49
CA THR A 68 -1.76 -17.34 -9.85
C THR A 68 -3.08 -16.93 -9.21
N SER A 69 -3.20 -15.71 -8.76
CA SER A 69 -4.39 -15.26 -8.03
C SER A 69 -5.41 -14.54 -8.90
N GLY A 70 -5.03 -14.14 -10.09
CA GLY A 70 -5.90 -13.33 -10.96
C GLY A 70 -6.03 -11.88 -10.53
N GLN A 71 -5.38 -11.50 -9.44
CA GLN A 71 -5.41 -10.12 -8.92
C GLN A 71 -3.97 -9.61 -8.84
N PRO A 72 -3.52 -8.81 -9.80
CA PRO A 72 -2.14 -8.33 -9.79
C PRO A 72 -1.86 -7.45 -8.57
N PRO A 73 -0.85 -7.78 -7.76
CA PRO A 73 -0.52 -6.93 -6.60
C PRO A 73 -0.24 -5.48 -6.97
N ILE A 74 0.36 -5.23 -8.14
CA ILE A 74 0.66 -3.86 -8.55
C ILE A 74 -0.60 -3.03 -8.72
N ARG A 75 -1.68 -3.62 -9.23
CA ARG A 75 -2.97 -2.93 -9.32
C ARG A 75 -3.56 -2.70 -7.94
N THR A 76 -3.44 -3.68 -7.06
CA THR A 76 -3.88 -3.56 -5.67
C THR A 76 -3.17 -2.41 -4.98
N LEU A 77 -1.87 -2.29 -5.20
CA LEU A 77 -1.09 -1.20 -4.62
C LEU A 77 -1.63 0.18 -5.05
N ALA A 78 -1.92 0.34 -6.33
CA ALA A 78 -2.49 1.59 -6.82
C ALA A 78 -3.82 1.90 -6.15
N MET A 79 -4.68 0.89 -5.99
CA MET A 79 -5.97 1.08 -5.34
C MET A 79 -5.82 1.51 -3.88
N LEU A 80 -4.89 0.87 -3.15
CA LEU A 80 -4.63 1.23 -1.75
C LEU A 80 -4.16 2.67 -1.62
N LEU A 81 -3.20 3.07 -2.44
CA LEU A 81 -2.57 4.37 -2.32
C LEU A 81 -3.48 5.53 -2.70
N ARG A 82 -4.61 5.25 -3.36
CA ARG A 82 -5.63 6.25 -3.64
C ARG A 82 -6.59 6.46 -2.48
N MET A 83 -6.54 5.61 -1.48
CA MET A 83 -7.40 5.74 -0.29
C MET A 83 -6.76 6.67 0.73
N PRO A 84 -7.54 7.14 1.72
CA PRO A 84 -6.93 7.79 2.88
C PRO A 84 -6.05 6.83 3.65
N TYR A 85 -5.08 7.37 4.37
CA TYR A 85 -4.17 6.61 5.21
C TYR A 85 -4.65 6.60 6.66
N THR A 86 -4.01 5.75 7.47
CA THR A 86 -4.05 5.84 8.92
C THR A 86 -2.61 5.89 9.44
N LEU A 87 -2.43 6.52 10.59
CA LEU A 87 -1.11 6.56 11.24
C LEU A 87 -1.11 5.50 12.34
N ASN A 88 -0.29 4.48 12.16
CA ASN A 88 -0.23 3.36 13.10
C ASN A 88 1.21 3.16 13.54
N ARG A 89 1.45 3.35 14.84
CA ARG A 89 2.78 3.21 15.44
C ARG A 89 3.86 4.01 14.71
N GLY A 90 3.51 5.21 14.27
CA GLY A 90 4.44 6.09 13.57
C GLY A 90 4.62 5.80 12.10
N ILE A 91 3.89 4.83 11.54
CA ILE A 91 3.96 4.48 10.12
C ILE A 91 2.67 4.90 9.44
N TYR A 92 2.79 5.49 8.26
CA TYR A 92 1.65 5.88 7.44
C TYR A 92 1.20 4.66 6.65
N VAL A 93 -0.02 4.17 6.93
CA VAL A 93 -0.51 2.89 6.41
C VAL A 93 -1.76 3.11 5.56
N TRP A 94 -1.81 2.42 4.42
CA TRP A 94 -2.98 2.31 3.55
C TRP A 94 -3.43 0.86 3.54
N PRO A 95 -4.72 0.57 3.63
CA PRO A 95 -5.82 1.51 3.63
C PRO A 95 -6.07 2.11 5.03
N PHE A 96 -6.85 3.19 5.06
CA PHE A 96 -7.21 3.88 6.29
C PHE A 96 -7.86 2.96 7.34
N ALA A 97 -8.48 1.89 6.89
CA ALA A 97 -9.22 0.97 7.75
C ALA A 97 -8.33 -0.08 8.44
N TYR A 98 -7.02 -0.04 8.17
CA TYR A 98 -6.10 -1.04 8.71
C TYR A 98 -6.23 -1.20 10.24
N ASP A 99 -6.39 -0.11 10.97
CA ASP A 99 -6.50 -0.15 12.42
C ASP A 99 -7.93 0.05 12.93
N LYS A 100 -8.93 -0.03 12.04
CA LYS A 100 -10.33 0.03 12.44
C LYS A 100 -10.90 -1.38 12.59
N ARG A 101 -11.73 -1.57 13.62
CA ARG A 101 -12.49 -2.80 13.76
C ARG A 101 -13.61 -2.81 12.72
N LYS A 102 -14.01 -4.00 12.30
CA LYS A 102 -15.06 -4.16 11.30
C LYS A 102 -16.35 -3.45 11.72
N SER A 103 -16.70 -3.54 12.99
CA SER A 103 -17.92 -2.93 13.52
C SER A 103 -17.87 -1.41 13.52
N ASP A 104 -16.68 -0.81 13.38
CA ASP A 104 -16.52 0.64 13.35
C ASP A 104 -16.58 1.21 11.94
N LEU A 105 -16.75 0.36 10.93
CA LEU A 105 -16.83 0.81 9.55
C LEU A 105 -18.22 1.37 9.26
N GLY A 106 -18.28 2.65 8.87
CA GLY A 106 -19.52 3.26 8.41
C GLY A 106 -19.78 2.94 6.94
N ALA A 107 -20.91 3.41 6.44
CA ALA A 107 -21.29 3.18 5.04
C ALA A 107 -20.26 3.80 4.08
N TYR A 108 -19.77 5.01 4.39
CA TYR A 108 -18.78 5.69 3.56
C TYR A 108 -17.46 4.90 3.53
N ASP A 109 -17.03 4.40 4.70
CA ASP A 109 -15.82 3.59 4.80
C ASP A 109 -15.92 2.34 3.93
N ARG A 110 -17.06 1.65 3.98
CA ARG A 110 -17.28 0.44 3.19
C ARG A 110 -17.26 0.74 1.70
N LYS A 111 -17.81 1.89 1.31
CA LYS A 111 -17.80 2.31 -0.08
C LYS A 111 -16.38 2.56 -0.57
N LEU A 112 -15.56 3.24 0.24
CA LEU A 112 -14.16 3.49 -0.11
C LEU A 112 -13.36 2.21 -0.21
N LEU A 113 -13.58 1.26 0.72
CA LEU A 113 -12.87 0.01 0.72
C LEU A 113 -13.24 -0.89 -0.45
N GLY A 114 -14.50 -0.85 -0.88
CA GLY A 114 -14.95 -1.74 -1.94
C GLY A 114 -14.70 -3.20 -1.57
N ALA A 115 -14.05 -3.94 -2.46
CA ALA A 115 -13.76 -5.36 -2.23
C ALA A 115 -12.83 -5.60 -1.03
N PHE A 116 -12.04 -4.62 -0.62
CA PHE A 116 -11.17 -4.77 0.54
C PHE A 116 -11.94 -4.94 1.85
N ALA A 117 -13.21 -4.55 1.89
CA ALA A 117 -14.03 -4.76 3.07
C ALA A 117 -14.22 -6.24 3.40
N LYS A 118 -13.99 -7.12 2.42
CA LYS A 118 -14.06 -8.58 2.64
C LYS A 118 -12.80 -9.15 3.28
N SER A 119 -11.79 -8.32 3.49
CA SER A 119 -10.51 -8.75 4.03
C SER A 119 -10.48 -8.80 5.56
N TYR A 120 -11.60 -8.57 6.21
CA TYR A 120 -11.69 -8.70 7.65
C TYR A 120 -11.88 -10.15 8.05
N VAL A 121 -11.13 -10.56 9.08
CA VAL A 121 -11.30 -11.85 9.73
C VAL A 121 -11.75 -11.51 11.15
N GLY A 122 -13.01 -11.80 11.46
CA GLY A 122 -13.62 -11.27 12.68
C GLY A 122 -13.67 -9.76 12.62
N GLN A 123 -13.07 -9.09 13.60
CA GLN A 123 -13.03 -7.63 13.67
C GLN A 123 -11.76 -7.01 13.12
N ASP A 124 -10.81 -7.83 12.67
CA ASP A 124 -9.48 -7.35 12.30
C ASP A 124 -9.26 -7.42 10.80
N TYR A 125 -8.54 -6.41 10.28
CA TYR A 125 -8.22 -6.34 8.86
C TYR A 125 -6.96 -7.14 8.56
N TYR A 126 -7.05 -8.09 7.65
CA TYR A 126 -5.91 -8.92 7.21
C TYR A 126 -5.66 -8.84 5.70
N GLY A 127 -6.27 -7.87 5.05
CA GLY A 127 -6.07 -7.71 3.61
C GLY A 127 -4.76 -7.05 3.25
N TRP A 128 -4.61 -6.77 1.95
CA TRP A 128 -3.45 -6.04 1.46
C TRP A 128 -3.31 -4.70 2.14
N ARG A 129 -2.09 -4.37 2.52
CA ARG A 129 -1.77 -3.10 3.14
C ARG A 129 -0.35 -2.70 2.79
N THR A 130 -0.08 -1.41 2.81
CA THR A 130 1.24 -0.87 2.51
C THR A 130 1.54 0.26 3.48
N GLY A 131 2.81 0.43 3.82
CA GLY A 131 3.22 1.44 4.78
C GLY A 131 4.47 2.16 4.37
N ILE A 132 4.53 3.45 4.74
CA ILE A 132 5.67 4.32 4.49
C ILE A 132 6.09 4.94 5.81
N LYS A 133 7.38 4.86 6.13
CA LYS A 133 7.92 5.46 7.35
C LYS A 133 7.99 6.98 7.21
N PRO A 134 8.06 7.72 8.32
CA PRO A 134 8.12 9.19 8.25
C PRO A 134 9.25 9.74 7.41
N ASP A 135 10.36 9.01 7.29
CA ASP A 135 11.50 9.43 6.48
C ASP A 135 11.31 9.17 4.98
N GLY A 136 10.16 8.60 4.59
CA GLY A 136 9.84 8.30 3.21
C GLY A 136 10.21 6.91 2.75
N SER A 137 10.83 6.08 3.59
CA SER A 137 11.17 4.72 3.16
C SER A 137 9.93 3.83 3.14
N TRP A 138 9.81 3.07 2.07
CA TRP A 138 8.72 2.11 1.90
C TRP A 138 8.94 0.97 2.88
N SER A 139 7.97 0.69 3.72
CA SER A 139 8.15 -0.22 4.85
C SER A 139 7.62 -1.63 4.58
N PHE A 140 6.48 -1.72 3.93
CA PHE A 140 5.89 -3.02 3.65
C PHE A 140 4.80 -2.92 2.57
N PHE A 141 4.55 -4.04 1.94
CA PHE A 141 3.38 -4.24 1.08
C PHE A 141 3.06 -5.73 1.15
N ILE A 142 2.00 -6.08 1.90
CA ILE A 142 1.80 -7.45 2.37
C ILE A 142 0.31 -7.71 2.58
N SER A 143 -0.06 -8.99 2.55
CA SER A 143 -1.41 -9.46 2.82
C SER A 143 -1.33 -10.66 3.75
N GLY A 144 -2.37 -10.83 4.58
CA GLY A 144 -2.44 -11.93 5.53
C GLY A 144 -1.86 -11.56 6.88
N ASP A 145 -1.57 -12.57 7.69
CA ASP A 145 -1.00 -12.37 9.04
C ASP A 145 0.38 -13.01 9.18
#